data_cbb05d9dbfcbf8c524e931d27192518b
#
_entry.id   cbb05d9dbfcbf8c524e931d27192518b
#
_cell.length_a   1.000
_cell.length_b   1.000
_cell.length_c   1.000
_cell.angle_alpha   90.00
_cell.angle_beta   90.00
_cell.angle_gamma   90.00
#
_symmetry.space_group_name_H-M   'P 1'
#
loop_
_entity.id
_entity.type
_entity.pdbx_description
1 polymer ?
#
loop_
_entity_poly.entity_id
_entity_poly.type
_entity_poly.pdbx_seq_one_letter_code
_entity_poly.pdbx_strand_id
1 'polypeptide(L)'
;RINLAVENAISKFSAGHPEQTGPALAAGMKETAALLEQVDKSDLAADAKYNIHHELEIKRVQFNNALAEALGLSIAATVAPQIEPNPLMAMFMGDPETFRIAIPGQTFGVKVHVVNQSPATVELKKTSVEAVQQKQAWNIVQESSKSANLAGDEPIEARFKVTVPEDAAFTRPYFSRPNIEQSYYDIQDDRFLNRPLPPYPLTGWAEFSFDGVPIRIGQYVQTIKRITGEGAVPEPLAVGPAIGIAISPRAGIVPLDSKSFNVTTVVHSNVKGPAQGTVQLALPEDWKSEPTSANFGTSDDGQDQSVTFRVTPGARTQRPYKITAVGEYNGRRYTEGYEVTGYPTLRPYFLYKPATYKLSGVDVKVAPDLRVGYVMGSGDDVPSSLEHLGIQVTSLGPSDIATGDLHKFDAILFGVRAYAAREDLITYNSRILDYVHNGGVLIVQYNTPEYDHNYGPYPYVMGSNPEEVTDEASKVNILEPSNPVFNWPNKISEADFGGWVEERGSKWMKSWAPQYQALLETHDEDQEPQKGGLLYAKYGKGVYIYNAYAFYRELPEGVPGAYRIFANMISLPKNPER
;
A
#
# COMPACT_ATOMS: atom_id res chain seq x y z
N ARG A 1 11.87 -41.58 25.98
CA ARG A 1 10.63 -41.27 26.70
C ARG A 1 9.74 -40.32 25.89
N ILE A 2 10.27 -39.21 25.35
CA ILE A 2 9.50 -38.27 24.53
C ILE A 2 8.85 -38.98 23.33
N ASN A 3 9.62 -39.78 22.56
CA ASN A 3 9.09 -40.53 21.41
C ASN A 3 7.97 -41.49 21.83
N LEU A 4 8.13 -42.20 22.97
CA LEU A 4 7.12 -43.09 23.47
C LEU A 4 5.81 -42.35 23.82
N ALA A 5 5.92 -41.14 24.35
CA ALA A 5 4.74 -40.32 24.61
C ALA A 5 4.01 -39.93 23.32
N VAL A 6 4.76 -39.57 22.25
CA VAL A 6 4.18 -39.31 20.94
C VAL A 6 3.51 -40.54 20.34
N GLU A 7 4.18 -41.71 20.36
CA GLU A 7 3.62 -42.97 19.88
C GLU A 7 2.33 -43.34 20.62
N ASN A 8 2.32 -43.16 21.96
CA ASN A 8 1.14 -43.39 22.80
C ASN A 8 0.00 -42.41 22.46
N ALA A 9 0.32 -41.14 22.19
CA ALA A 9 -0.68 -40.17 21.79
C ALA A 9 -1.30 -40.54 20.42
N ILE A 10 -0.46 -40.90 19.45
CA ILE A 10 -0.91 -41.37 18.13
C ILE A 10 -1.81 -42.60 18.23
N SER A 11 -1.40 -43.58 19.03
CA SER A 11 -2.15 -44.82 19.19
C SER A 11 -3.52 -44.65 19.85
N LYS A 12 -3.68 -43.61 20.68
CA LYS A 12 -4.92 -43.27 21.38
C LYS A 12 -5.78 -42.24 20.63
N PHE A 13 -5.29 -41.70 19.54
CA PHE A 13 -6.01 -40.65 18.84
C PHE A 13 -7.32 -41.16 18.24
N SER A 14 -8.39 -40.46 18.55
CA SER A 14 -9.70 -40.62 17.94
C SER A 14 -10.28 -39.26 17.62
N ALA A 15 -10.75 -39.04 16.39
CA ALA A 15 -11.34 -37.78 15.98
C ALA A 15 -12.61 -37.40 16.78
N GLY A 16 -13.35 -38.39 17.28
CA GLY A 16 -14.52 -38.16 18.14
C GLY A 16 -14.19 -37.91 19.62
N HIS A 17 -12.97 -38.28 20.04
CA HIS A 17 -12.51 -38.17 21.43
C HIS A 17 -11.03 -37.78 21.48
N PRO A 18 -10.63 -36.61 20.97
CA PRO A 18 -9.24 -36.20 20.95
C PRO A 18 -8.62 -36.03 22.34
N GLU A 19 -9.43 -35.72 23.35
CA GLU A 19 -9.04 -35.58 24.76
C GLU A 19 -8.37 -36.82 25.35
N GLN A 20 -8.65 -38.02 24.80
CA GLN A 20 -8.03 -39.27 25.24
C GLN A 20 -6.51 -39.31 25.01
N THR A 21 -5.99 -38.45 24.13
CA THR A 21 -4.55 -38.28 23.92
C THR A 21 -3.88 -37.41 24.98
N GLY A 22 -4.68 -36.63 25.72
CA GLY A 22 -4.21 -35.65 26.70
C GLY A 22 -3.17 -36.19 27.70
N PRO A 23 -3.40 -37.32 28.41
CA PRO A 23 -2.42 -37.83 29.36
C PRO A 23 -1.08 -38.22 28.75
N ALA A 24 -1.06 -38.74 27.51
CA ALA A 24 0.19 -39.05 26.78
C ALA A 24 0.93 -37.80 26.37
N LEU A 25 0.22 -36.76 25.86
CA LEU A 25 0.79 -35.47 25.53
C LEU A 25 1.35 -34.75 26.76
N ALA A 26 0.64 -34.80 27.88
CA ALA A 26 1.10 -34.22 29.15
C ALA A 26 2.38 -34.92 29.65
N ALA A 27 2.46 -36.25 29.53
CA ALA A 27 3.68 -36.99 29.85
C ALA A 27 4.86 -36.57 28.95
N GLY A 28 4.64 -36.42 27.64
CA GLY A 28 5.65 -35.92 26.70
C GLY A 28 6.14 -34.51 27.03
N MET A 29 5.24 -33.64 27.42
CA MET A 29 5.57 -32.29 27.86
C MET A 29 6.43 -32.27 29.14
N LYS A 30 6.10 -33.12 30.14
CA LYS A 30 6.92 -33.28 31.37
C LYS A 30 8.33 -33.75 31.05
N GLU A 31 8.48 -34.78 30.23
CA GLU A 31 9.78 -35.31 29.84
C GLU A 31 10.60 -34.29 29.04
N THR A 32 9.96 -33.50 28.17
CA THR A 32 10.62 -32.43 27.42
C THR A 32 11.10 -31.33 28.36
N ALA A 33 10.28 -30.88 29.29
CA ALA A 33 10.67 -29.87 30.29
C ALA A 33 11.83 -30.36 31.19
N ALA A 34 11.79 -31.62 31.63
CA ALA A 34 12.85 -32.24 32.44
C ALA A 34 14.16 -32.33 31.66
N LEU A 35 14.11 -32.64 30.35
CA LEU A 35 15.30 -32.70 29.51
C LEU A 35 15.88 -31.29 29.24
N LEU A 36 15.04 -30.26 29.04
CA LEU A 36 15.48 -28.86 28.95
C LEU A 36 16.27 -28.45 30.20
N GLU A 37 15.74 -28.75 31.39
CA GLU A 37 16.44 -28.43 32.63
C GLU A 37 17.80 -29.18 32.77
N GLN A 38 17.87 -30.42 32.29
CA GLN A 38 19.13 -31.17 32.24
C GLN A 38 20.15 -30.54 31.27
N VAL A 39 19.70 -30.13 30.08
CA VAL A 39 20.54 -29.45 29.11
C VAL A 39 21.09 -28.14 29.65
N ASP A 40 20.26 -27.35 30.32
CA ASP A 40 20.68 -26.08 30.93
C ASP A 40 21.75 -26.28 32.02
N LYS A 41 21.67 -27.35 32.77
CA LYS A 41 22.64 -27.70 33.82
C LYS A 41 23.86 -28.49 33.32
N SER A 42 23.89 -28.87 32.06
CA SER A 42 24.95 -29.70 31.48
C SER A 42 26.25 -28.93 31.20
N ASP A 43 27.35 -29.62 31.06
CA ASP A 43 28.65 -29.08 30.64
C ASP A 43 28.86 -29.11 29.11
N LEU A 44 27.80 -29.17 28.33
CA LEU A 44 27.86 -29.16 26.89
C LEU A 44 28.47 -27.85 26.38
N ALA A 45 29.21 -27.93 25.25
CA ALA A 45 29.70 -26.74 24.54
C ALA A 45 28.50 -25.82 24.18
N ALA A 46 28.74 -24.51 24.20
CA ALA A 46 27.69 -23.48 24.04
C ALA A 46 26.82 -23.70 22.79
N ASP A 47 27.43 -23.99 21.64
CA ASP A 47 26.72 -24.22 20.38
C ASP A 47 25.85 -25.49 20.42
N ALA A 48 26.39 -26.59 21.01
CA ALA A 48 25.64 -27.83 21.17
C ALA A 48 24.47 -27.64 22.14
N LYS A 49 24.69 -26.93 23.25
CA LYS A 49 23.67 -26.58 24.22
C LYS A 49 22.56 -25.74 23.59
N TYR A 50 22.92 -24.70 22.82
CA TYR A 50 21.97 -23.86 22.10
C TYR A 50 21.10 -24.67 21.13
N ASN A 51 21.73 -25.49 20.29
CA ASN A 51 21.00 -26.29 19.29
C ASN A 51 20.02 -27.27 19.94
N ILE A 52 20.45 -28.01 20.97
CA ILE A 52 19.59 -28.96 21.67
C ILE A 52 18.45 -28.21 22.40
N HIS A 53 18.76 -27.13 23.08
CA HIS A 53 17.78 -26.32 23.78
C HIS A 53 16.71 -25.78 22.81
N HIS A 54 17.14 -25.27 21.65
CA HIS A 54 16.26 -24.75 20.60
C HIS A 54 15.27 -25.82 20.11
N GLU A 55 15.77 -27.02 19.78
CA GLU A 55 14.92 -28.13 19.31
C GLU A 55 13.92 -28.61 20.39
N LEU A 56 14.35 -28.65 21.64
CA LEU A 56 13.49 -29.04 22.75
C LEU A 56 12.41 -27.97 23.05
N GLU A 57 12.75 -26.69 22.92
CA GLU A 57 11.75 -25.60 23.04
C GLU A 57 10.71 -25.69 21.93
N ILE A 58 11.11 -25.99 20.70
CA ILE A 58 10.14 -26.27 19.61
C ILE A 58 9.23 -27.43 20.00
N LYS A 59 9.79 -28.51 20.52
CA LYS A 59 8.99 -29.68 20.98
C LYS A 59 8.05 -29.32 22.12
N ARG A 60 8.49 -28.52 23.09
CA ARG A 60 7.66 -28.02 24.18
C ARG A 60 6.46 -27.23 23.67
N VAL A 61 6.67 -26.33 22.70
CA VAL A 61 5.58 -25.59 22.05
C VAL A 61 4.63 -26.52 21.29
N GLN A 62 5.16 -27.52 20.57
CA GLN A 62 4.35 -28.51 19.86
C GLN A 62 3.47 -29.32 20.80
N PHE A 63 4.01 -29.79 21.95
CA PHE A 63 3.21 -30.48 22.98
C PHE A 63 2.15 -29.58 23.60
N ASN A 64 2.50 -28.30 23.90
CA ASN A 64 1.54 -27.32 24.40
C ASN A 64 0.35 -27.16 23.44
N ASN A 65 0.63 -26.96 22.15
CA ASN A 65 -0.40 -26.74 21.16
C ASN A 65 -1.24 -28.00 20.92
N ALA A 66 -0.60 -29.16 20.79
CA ALA A 66 -1.30 -30.42 20.62
C ALA A 66 -2.20 -30.75 21.83
N LEU A 67 -1.74 -30.44 23.06
CA LEU A 67 -2.51 -30.65 24.28
C LEU A 67 -3.68 -29.67 24.36
N ALA A 68 -3.49 -28.42 24.01
CA ALA A 68 -4.57 -27.42 23.94
C ALA A 68 -5.66 -27.83 22.94
N GLU A 69 -5.27 -28.25 21.74
CA GLU A 69 -6.18 -28.75 20.70
C GLU A 69 -6.93 -30.02 21.15
N ALA A 70 -6.19 -31.01 21.67
CA ALA A 70 -6.79 -32.27 22.15
C ALA A 70 -7.83 -32.05 23.28
N LEU A 71 -7.58 -31.09 24.14
CA LEU A 71 -8.48 -30.70 25.23
C LEU A 71 -9.56 -29.69 24.80
N GLY A 72 -9.62 -29.30 23.51
CA GLY A 72 -10.60 -28.33 23.01
C GLY A 72 -10.54 -26.98 23.71
N LEU A 73 -9.33 -26.55 24.14
CA LEU A 73 -9.16 -25.25 24.77
C LEU A 73 -9.16 -24.14 23.72
N SER A 74 -10.01 -23.15 23.90
CA SER A 74 -10.09 -21.99 23.03
C SER A 74 -10.07 -20.69 23.82
N ILE A 75 -9.56 -19.61 23.16
CA ILE A 75 -9.49 -18.27 23.70
C ILE A 75 -9.94 -17.27 22.65
N ALA A 76 -10.74 -16.29 23.05
CA ALA A 76 -11.05 -15.11 22.27
C ALA A 76 -10.73 -13.86 23.09
N ALA A 77 -9.98 -12.93 22.51
CA ALA A 77 -9.63 -11.66 23.14
C ALA A 77 -10.15 -10.51 22.26
N THR A 78 -11.13 -9.76 22.76
CA THR A 78 -11.80 -8.70 21.98
C THR A 78 -11.86 -7.40 22.76
N VAL A 79 -11.85 -6.28 22.05
CA VAL A 79 -12.17 -4.97 22.62
C VAL A 79 -13.63 -4.99 23.09
N ALA A 80 -13.88 -4.56 24.31
CA ALA A 80 -15.22 -4.44 24.83
C ALA A 80 -15.97 -3.27 24.15
N PRO A 81 -17.24 -3.45 23.78
CA PRO A 81 -18.03 -2.35 23.27
C PRO A 81 -18.22 -1.27 24.34
N GLN A 82 -18.38 0.00 23.93
CA GLN A 82 -18.62 1.10 24.87
C GLN A 82 -19.95 0.95 25.64
N ILE A 83 -20.93 0.36 24.99
CA ILE A 83 -22.26 0.06 25.56
C ILE A 83 -22.50 -1.44 25.36
N GLU A 84 -22.71 -2.17 26.46
CA GLU A 84 -23.04 -3.59 26.38
C GLU A 84 -24.37 -3.76 25.65
N PRO A 85 -24.41 -4.58 24.60
CA PRO A 85 -25.63 -4.83 23.86
C PRO A 85 -26.65 -5.59 24.70
N ASN A 86 -27.94 -5.37 24.40
CA ASN A 86 -28.96 -6.25 24.93
C ASN A 86 -28.66 -7.70 24.48
N PRO A 87 -28.66 -8.71 25.40
CA PRO A 87 -28.32 -10.09 25.06
C PRO A 87 -29.12 -10.67 23.88
N LEU A 88 -30.42 -10.31 23.74
CA LEU A 88 -31.24 -10.73 22.62
C LEU A 88 -30.76 -10.10 21.29
N MET A 89 -30.39 -8.81 21.32
CA MET A 89 -29.82 -8.16 20.12
C MET A 89 -28.48 -8.78 19.73
N ALA A 90 -27.60 -9.06 20.69
CA ALA A 90 -26.32 -9.70 20.43
C ALA A 90 -26.48 -11.11 19.80
N MET A 91 -27.48 -11.86 20.22
CA MET A 91 -27.77 -13.18 19.67
C MET A 91 -28.17 -13.14 18.18
N PHE A 92 -28.89 -12.11 17.73
CA PHE A 92 -29.34 -11.98 16.34
C PHE A 92 -28.39 -11.16 15.45
N MET A 93 -27.71 -10.20 16.04
CA MET A 93 -26.88 -9.24 15.29
C MET A 93 -25.38 -9.45 15.47
N GLY A 94 -24.96 -10.38 16.33
CA GLY A 94 -23.56 -10.55 16.72
C GLY A 94 -23.02 -9.39 17.55
N ASP A 95 -21.69 -9.37 17.76
CA ASP A 95 -21.05 -8.34 18.55
C ASP A 95 -21.19 -6.93 17.91
N PRO A 96 -21.39 -5.89 18.72
CA PRO A 96 -21.44 -4.52 18.23
C PRO A 96 -20.08 -4.06 17.72
N GLU A 97 -20.12 -3.14 16.77
CA GLU A 97 -18.90 -2.50 16.26
C GLU A 97 -18.17 -1.76 17.40
N THR A 98 -16.84 -1.90 17.43
CA THR A 98 -15.96 -1.17 18.33
C THR A 98 -15.28 -0.02 17.59
N PHE A 99 -14.27 0.64 18.19
CA PHE A 99 -13.39 1.52 17.41
C PHE A 99 -12.51 0.68 16.48
N ARG A 100 -12.02 1.27 15.38
CA ARG A 100 -11.23 0.56 14.37
C ARG A 100 -9.75 0.48 14.72
N ILE A 101 -9.18 1.58 15.23
CA ILE A 101 -7.77 1.73 15.57
C ILE A 101 -7.66 2.38 16.94
N ALA A 102 -6.82 1.82 17.80
CA ALA A 102 -6.51 2.46 19.08
C ALA A 102 -5.57 3.66 18.88
N ILE A 103 -5.81 4.72 19.62
CA ILE A 103 -5.00 5.95 19.55
C ILE A 103 -4.24 6.19 20.86
N PRO A 104 -3.06 6.85 20.83
CA PRO A 104 -2.31 7.20 22.04
C PRO A 104 -3.17 7.94 23.08
N GLY A 105 -3.07 7.53 24.35
CA GLY A 105 -3.86 8.06 25.47
C GLY A 105 -5.27 7.46 25.60
N GLN A 106 -5.76 6.68 24.63
CA GLN A 106 -7.09 6.07 24.70
C GLN A 106 -7.16 5.01 25.79
N THR A 107 -8.30 4.98 26.50
CA THR A 107 -8.63 3.92 27.46
C THR A 107 -9.84 3.14 26.97
N PHE A 108 -9.75 1.81 27.01
CA PHE A 108 -10.82 0.90 26.58
C PHE A 108 -10.82 -0.41 27.37
N GLY A 109 -11.92 -1.14 27.31
CA GLY A 109 -12.05 -2.47 27.89
C GLY A 109 -11.57 -3.57 26.93
N VAL A 110 -11.02 -4.65 27.48
CA VAL A 110 -10.73 -5.90 26.75
C VAL A 110 -11.39 -7.05 27.49
N LYS A 111 -12.10 -7.89 26.73
CA LYS A 111 -12.70 -9.15 27.21
C LYS A 111 -11.83 -10.30 26.74
N VAL A 112 -11.52 -11.21 27.65
CA VAL A 112 -10.88 -12.50 27.34
C VAL A 112 -11.85 -13.61 27.68
N HIS A 113 -12.36 -14.28 26.68
CA HIS A 113 -13.24 -15.43 26.78
C HIS A 113 -12.43 -16.70 26.64
N VAL A 114 -12.65 -17.65 27.54
CA VAL A 114 -11.98 -18.95 27.57
C VAL A 114 -13.01 -20.03 27.64
N VAL A 115 -12.86 -21.06 26.81
CA VAL A 115 -13.79 -22.23 26.78
C VAL A 115 -12.97 -23.51 26.74
N ASN A 116 -13.45 -24.51 27.44
CA ASN A 116 -13.04 -25.92 27.31
C ASN A 116 -14.18 -26.69 26.63
N GLN A 117 -13.98 -27.11 25.39
CA GLN A 117 -14.98 -27.85 24.60
C GLN A 117 -14.93 -29.38 24.79
N SER A 118 -14.02 -29.88 25.61
CA SER A 118 -13.89 -31.30 25.87
C SER A 118 -14.54 -31.70 27.21
N PRO A 119 -14.87 -32.98 27.40
CA PRO A 119 -15.35 -33.48 28.68
C PRO A 119 -14.24 -33.54 29.75
N ALA A 120 -12.98 -33.37 29.37
CA ALA A 120 -11.86 -33.41 30.31
C ALA A 120 -11.87 -32.16 31.22
N THR A 121 -11.67 -32.35 32.52
CA THR A 121 -11.55 -31.22 33.45
C THR A 121 -10.17 -30.61 33.38
N VAL A 122 -10.12 -29.30 33.11
CA VAL A 122 -8.90 -28.52 33.04
C VAL A 122 -8.98 -27.33 33.99
N GLU A 123 -7.93 -27.10 34.78
CA GLU A 123 -7.90 -26.01 35.72
C GLU A 123 -7.38 -24.71 35.05
N LEU A 124 -8.21 -23.67 34.97
CA LEU A 124 -7.79 -22.34 34.58
C LEU A 124 -7.06 -21.66 35.72
N LYS A 125 -5.78 -21.40 35.56
CA LYS A 125 -4.92 -20.77 36.58
C LYS A 125 -4.97 -19.25 36.49
N LYS A 126 -4.92 -18.71 35.27
CA LYS A 126 -4.77 -17.27 35.06
C LYS A 126 -5.23 -16.85 33.67
N THR A 127 -5.83 -15.67 33.59
CA THR A 127 -5.99 -14.92 32.36
C THR A 127 -5.17 -13.63 32.45
N SER A 128 -4.59 -13.18 31.33
CA SER A 128 -3.86 -11.91 31.25
C SER A 128 -4.01 -11.27 29.88
N VAL A 129 -3.75 -9.97 29.83
CA VAL A 129 -3.51 -9.23 28.60
C VAL A 129 -2.09 -8.70 28.65
N GLU A 130 -1.29 -8.99 27.65
CA GLU A 130 0.12 -8.61 27.59
C GLU A 130 0.37 -7.75 26.36
N ALA A 131 1.16 -6.67 26.53
CA ALA A 131 1.57 -5.79 25.46
C ALA A 131 2.95 -6.19 24.94
N VAL A 132 3.19 -5.94 23.66
CA VAL A 132 4.54 -5.97 23.08
C VAL A 132 5.40 -4.91 23.80
N GLN A 133 6.61 -5.31 24.18
CA GLN A 133 7.52 -4.45 24.93
C GLN A 133 7.87 -3.16 24.16
N GLN A 134 7.55 -2.02 24.73
CA GLN A 134 7.79 -0.66 24.23
C GLN A 134 8.54 0.20 25.27
N LYS A 135 8.91 1.43 24.91
CA LYS A 135 9.58 2.36 25.83
C LYS A 135 8.73 2.68 27.05
N GLN A 136 7.44 2.94 26.85
CA GLN A 136 6.46 3.08 27.94
C GLN A 136 5.61 1.82 28.03
N ALA A 137 5.35 1.38 29.25
CA ALA A 137 4.48 0.26 29.50
C ALA A 137 3.01 0.65 29.31
N TRP A 138 2.23 -0.23 28.71
CA TRP A 138 0.78 -0.13 28.70
C TRP A 138 0.25 -0.24 30.13
N ASN A 139 -0.71 0.59 30.49
CA ASN A 139 -1.42 0.42 31.77
C ASN A 139 -2.57 -0.57 31.56
N ILE A 140 -2.39 -1.79 32.09
CA ILE A 140 -3.35 -2.90 31.96
C ILE A 140 -3.77 -3.30 33.36
N VAL A 141 -5.04 -3.08 33.67
CA VAL A 141 -5.63 -3.41 34.98
C VAL A 141 -6.69 -4.47 34.80
N GLN A 142 -6.55 -5.59 35.50
CA GLN A 142 -7.57 -6.64 35.53
C GLN A 142 -8.71 -6.20 36.43
N GLU A 143 -9.93 -6.16 35.88
CA GLU A 143 -11.15 -5.76 36.60
C GLU A 143 -11.90 -6.96 37.18
N SER A 144 -11.89 -8.08 36.46
CA SER A 144 -12.50 -9.32 36.92
C SER A 144 -11.72 -10.53 36.41
N SER A 145 -11.66 -11.57 37.22
CA SER A 145 -11.11 -12.89 36.88
C SER A 145 -11.76 -13.94 37.71
N LYS A 146 -11.89 -15.15 37.17
CA LYS A 146 -12.27 -16.34 37.90
C LYS A 146 -11.23 -17.42 37.62
N SER A 147 -10.64 -17.98 38.66
CA SER A 147 -9.99 -19.28 38.56
C SER A 147 -11.07 -20.36 38.78
N ALA A 148 -11.12 -21.35 37.92
CA ALA A 148 -12.12 -22.39 37.98
C ALA A 148 -11.63 -23.68 37.32
N ASN A 149 -12.22 -24.79 37.73
CA ASN A 149 -12.14 -26.01 36.98
C ASN A 149 -13.13 -25.94 35.82
N LEU A 150 -12.61 -25.89 34.61
CA LEU A 150 -13.41 -25.88 33.39
C LEU A 150 -13.77 -27.30 33.00
N ALA A 151 -15.04 -27.59 32.95
CA ALA A 151 -15.58 -28.84 32.43
C ALA A 151 -16.73 -28.51 31.48
N GLY A 152 -16.57 -28.88 30.19
CA GLY A 152 -17.63 -28.84 29.17
C GLY A 152 -18.32 -27.51 28.96
N ASP A 153 -17.96 -26.81 27.89
CA ASP A 153 -18.66 -25.71 27.21
C ASP A 153 -19.07 -24.46 28.04
N GLU A 154 -18.75 -24.38 29.34
CA GLU A 154 -19.01 -23.16 30.10
C GLU A 154 -17.92 -22.10 29.85
N PRO A 155 -18.27 -20.95 29.23
CA PRO A 155 -17.30 -19.88 28.99
C PRO A 155 -16.96 -19.16 30.29
N ILE A 156 -15.69 -18.86 30.50
CA ILE A 156 -15.24 -17.91 31.51
C ILE A 156 -14.81 -16.62 30.83
N GLU A 157 -15.33 -15.48 31.31
CA GLU A 157 -14.95 -14.15 30.89
C GLU A 157 -14.07 -13.47 31.94
N ALA A 158 -12.94 -12.92 31.50
CA ALA A 158 -12.14 -12.00 32.29
C ALA A 158 -12.14 -10.62 31.59
N ARG A 159 -12.16 -9.55 32.39
CA ARG A 159 -12.21 -8.17 31.90
C ARG A 159 -10.98 -7.41 32.32
N PHE A 160 -10.47 -6.61 31.41
CA PHE A 160 -9.30 -5.76 31.58
C PHE A 160 -9.60 -4.35 31.12
N LYS A 161 -9.10 -3.36 31.87
CA LYS A 161 -9.04 -1.96 31.43
C LYS A 161 -7.64 -1.68 30.93
N VAL A 162 -7.56 -1.18 29.71
CA VAL A 162 -6.29 -0.95 29.00
C VAL A 162 -6.18 0.52 28.63
N THR A 163 -5.04 1.14 28.91
CA THR A 163 -4.71 2.51 28.46
C THR A 163 -3.50 2.46 27.55
N VAL A 164 -3.64 3.00 26.35
CA VAL A 164 -2.55 3.13 25.36
C VAL A 164 -1.57 4.18 25.83
N PRO A 165 -0.25 3.91 25.84
CA PRO A 165 0.76 4.93 26.16
C PRO A 165 0.65 6.15 25.23
N GLU A 166 0.97 7.34 25.74
CA GLU A 166 0.95 8.56 24.95
C GLU A 166 1.99 8.58 23.81
N ASP A 167 3.07 7.82 23.96
CA ASP A 167 4.12 7.62 22.96
C ASP A 167 4.08 6.22 22.31
N ALA A 168 2.93 5.56 22.33
CA ALA A 168 2.77 4.23 21.74
C ALA A 168 3.23 4.22 20.28
N ALA A 169 4.04 3.23 19.93
CA ALA A 169 4.43 3.00 18.55
C ALA A 169 3.22 2.60 17.71
N PHE A 170 3.09 3.18 16.53
CA PHE A 170 2.02 2.84 15.59
C PHE A 170 2.26 1.46 14.97
N THR A 171 1.18 0.76 14.69
CA THR A 171 1.24 -0.51 13.96
C THR A 171 1.68 -0.25 12.52
N ARG A 172 2.93 -0.59 12.22
CA ARG A 172 3.54 -0.46 10.89
C ARG A 172 4.60 -1.55 10.70
N PRO A 173 5.02 -1.86 9.46
CA PRO A 173 6.20 -2.70 9.25
C PRO A 173 7.41 -2.17 10.04
N TYR A 174 8.26 -3.07 10.50
CA TYR A 174 9.52 -2.71 11.18
C TYR A 174 10.66 -2.40 10.18
N PHE A 175 10.31 -2.40 8.92
CA PHE A 175 11.19 -2.07 7.80
C PHE A 175 10.54 -0.98 6.95
N SER A 176 11.35 -0.21 6.24
CA SER A 176 10.89 0.83 5.32
C SER A 176 11.73 0.87 4.06
N ARG A 177 11.15 1.40 2.99
CA ARG A 177 11.85 1.69 1.75
C ARG A 177 11.49 3.12 1.36
N PRO A 178 12.40 4.09 1.56
CA PRO A 178 12.09 5.51 1.46
C PRO A 178 11.82 6.00 0.03
N ASN A 179 12.36 5.30 -0.96
CA ASN A 179 12.17 5.59 -2.38
C ASN A 179 12.22 4.31 -3.20
N ILE A 180 11.83 4.39 -4.46
CA ILE A 180 11.74 3.24 -5.36
C ILE A 180 13.10 2.73 -5.82
N GLU A 181 14.11 3.61 -5.87
CA GLU A 181 15.46 3.28 -6.32
C GLU A 181 16.25 2.44 -5.32
N GLN A 182 15.85 2.48 -4.04
CA GLN A 182 16.51 1.68 -3.01
C GLN A 182 16.18 0.20 -3.17
N SER A 183 17.17 -0.63 -3.48
CA SER A 183 17.01 -2.07 -3.74
C SER A 183 16.85 -2.94 -2.48
N TYR A 184 16.99 -2.37 -1.28
CA TYR A 184 16.87 -3.06 0.01
C TYR A 184 15.96 -2.29 0.96
N TYR A 185 15.57 -2.94 2.07
CA TYR A 185 14.79 -2.30 3.11
C TYR A 185 15.67 -1.84 4.27
N ASP A 186 15.41 -0.63 4.76
CA ASP A 186 15.96 -0.16 6.03
C ASP A 186 15.23 -0.87 7.18
N ILE A 187 15.99 -1.51 8.07
CA ILE A 187 15.44 -2.19 9.24
C ILE A 187 15.33 -1.18 10.39
N GLN A 188 14.13 -1.02 10.92
CA GLN A 188 13.83 -0.08 12.00
C GLN A 188 13.94 -0.74 13.39
N ASP A 189 13.79 -2.06 13.45
CA ASP A 189 13.83 -2.82 14.70
C ASP A 189 14.33 -4.26 14.47
N ASP A 190 15.59 -4.50 14.78
CA ASP A 190 16.28 -5.78 14.57
C ASP A 190 15.66 -6.94 15.37
N ARG A 191 14.88 -6.66 16.43
CA ARG A 191 14.19 -7.71 17.20
C ARG A 191 13.21 -8.51 16.35
N PHE A 192 12.75 -7.94 15.24
CA PHE A 192 11.78 -8.59 14.35
C PHE A 192 12.40 -9.09 13.04
N LEU A 193 13.71 -9.02 12.91
CA LEU A 193 14.43 -9.51 11.73
C LEU A 193 14.01 -10.94 11.39
N ASN A 194 13.80 -11.21 10.10
CA ASN A 194 13.28 -12.48 9.55
C ASN A 194 11.80 -12.80 9.89
N ARG A 195 11.05 -11.87 10.48
CA ARG A 195 9.60 -11.99 10.60
C ARG A 195 8.91 -11.19 9.49
N PRO A 196 7.76 -11.64 8.99
CA PRO A 196 7.03 -10.87 7.97
C PRO A 196 6.54 -9.52 8.50
N LEU A 197 6.17 -9.45 9.79
CA LEU A 197 5.71 -8.24 10.48
C LEU A 197 6.03 -8.32 11.99
N PRO A 198 6.09 -7.19 12.69
CA PRO A 198 6.15 -7.18 14.15
C PRO A 198 4.85 -7.77 14.73
N PRO A 199 4.87 -8.29 15.97
CA PRO A 199 3.67 -8.77 16.64
C PRO A 199 2.62 -7.66 16.78
N TYR A 200 1.35 -8.04 16.87
CA TYR A 200 0.28 -7.10 17.22
C TYR A 200 0.47 -6.54 18.64
N PRO A 201 -0.03 -5.33 18.90
CA PRO A 201 0.30 -4.60 20.14
C PRO A 201 -0.14 -5.30 21.41
N LEU A 202 -1.25 -6.04 21.40
CA LEU A 202 -1.81 -6.72 22.57
C LEU A 202 -2.19 -8.17 22.27
N THR A 203 -1.91 -9.05 23.22
CA THR A 203 -2.33 -10.45 23.20
C THR A 203 -3.03 -10.81 24.50
N GLY A 204 -4.22 -11.38 24.42
CA GLY A 204 -4.88 -12.06 25.52
C GLY A 204 -4.30 -13.46 25.72
N TRP A 205 -4.06 -13.84 26.94
CA TRP A 205 -3.50 -15.15 27.32
C TRP A 205 -4.35 -15.85 28.33
N ALA A 206 -4.38 -17.19 28.25
CA ALA A 206 -4.91 -18.05 29.28
C ALA A 206 -3.90 -19.14 29.64
N GLU A 207 -3.70 -19.37 30.92
CA GLU A 207 -2.82 -20.39 31.49
C GLU A 207 -3.66 -21.42 32.21
N PHE A 208 -3.47 -22.68 31.85
CA PHE A 208 -4.18 -23.81 32.39
C PHE A 208 -3.21 -24.81 33.01
N SER A 209 -3.77 -25.75 33.78
CA SER A 209 -3.09 -26.95 34.27
C SER A 209 -3.90 -28.20 33.95
N PHE A 210 -3.27 -29.18 33.34
CA PHE A 210 -3.82 -30.52 33.09
C PHE A 210 -2.78 -31.56 33.46
N ASP A 211 -3.14 -32.51 34.29
CA ASP A 211 -2.22 -33.54 34.84
C ASP A 211 -0.92 -32.97 35.41
N GLY A 212 -0.99 -31.74 35.98
CA GLY A 212 0.15 -31.02 36.55
C GLY A 212 1.14 -30.45 35.54
N VAL A 213 0.79 -30.37 34.24
CA VAL A 213 1.56 -29.61 33.23
C VAL A 213 0.88 -28.28 32.91
N PRO A 214 1.66 -27.21 32.75
CA PRO A 214 1.11 -25.93 32.33
C PRO A 214 0.81 -25.93 30.82
N ILE A 215 -0.34 -25.38 30.45
CA ILE A 215 -0.73 -25.12 29.06
C ILE A 215 -0.97 -23.63 28.94
N ARG A 216 -0.43 -23.00 27.91
CA ARG A 216 -0.64 -21.57 27.63
C ARG A 216 -1.10 -21.38 26.22
N ILE A 217 -2.25 -20.71 26.03
CA ILE A 217 -2.78 -20.33 24.74
C ILE A 217 -3.01 -18.82 24.70
N GLY A 218 -2.89 -18.23 23.52
CA GLY A 218 -3.05 -16.79 23.35
C GLY A 218 -3.65 -16.43 22.02
N GLN A 219 -4.36 -15.30 22.00
CA GLN A 219 -4.88 -14.67 20.80
C GLN A 219 -4.65 -13.18 20.86
N TYR A 220 -4.29 -12.56 19.70
CA TYR A 220 -4.23 -11.09 19.66
C TYR A 220 -5.58 -10.50 20.01
N VAL A 221 -5.56 -9.38 20.70
CA VAL A 221 -6.77 -8.59 20.94
C VAL A 221 -7.32 -8.11 19.60
N GLN A 222 -8.62 -8.27 19.40
CA GLN A 222 -9.33 -7.94 18.16
C GLN A 222 -10.33 -6.81 18.40
N THR A 223 -10.48 -5.94 17.43
CA THR A 223 -11.59 -5.01 17.26
C THR A 223 -12.69 -5.68 16.44
N ILE A 224 -13.90 -5.16 16.50
CA ILE A 224 -15.04 -5.66 15.72
C ILE A 224 -15.46 -4.58 14.73
N LYS A 225 -15.48 -4.93 13.45
CA LYS A 225 -15.98 -4.10 12.35
C LYS A 225 -17.25 -4.70 11.78
N ARG A 226 -18.20 -3.85 11.40
CA ARG A 226 -19.39 -4.30 10.69
C ARG A 226 -19.24 -4.09 9.20
N ILE A 227 -19.36 -5.18 8.45
CA ILE A 227 -19.31 -5.17 6.99
C ILE A 227 -20.69 -5.58 6.47
N THR A 228 -21.27 -4.77 5.58
CA THR A 228 -22.56 -5.06 4.95
C THR A 228 -22.48 -6.38 4.19
N GLY A 229 -23.36 -7.33 4.53
CA GLY A 229 -23.40 -8.66 3.94
C GLY A 229 -22.54 -9.72 4.66
N GLU A 230 -21.55 -9.32 5.47
CA GLU A 230 -20.69 -10.24 6.23
C GLU A 230 -21.00 -10.25 7.73
N GLY A 231 -21.53 -9.14 8.25
CA GLY A 231 -21.85 -9.01 9.68
C GLY A 231 -20.71 -8.44 10.52
N ALA A 232 -20.53 -8.97 11.73
CA ALA A 232 -19.47 -8.58 12.65
C ALA A 232 -18.18 -9.34 12.32
N VAL A 233 -17.17 -8.62 11.85
CA VAL A 233 -15.87 -9.20 11.45
C VAL A 233 -14.81 -8.76 12.45
N PRO A 234 -14.12 -9.71 13.12
CA PRO A 234 -13.01 -9.40 14.00
C PRO A 234 -11.75 -9.05 13.20
N GLU A 235 -11.10 -7.93 13.56
CA GLU A 235 -9.83 -7.51 13.00
C GLU A 235 -8.79 -7.36 14.13
N PRO A 236 -7.51 -7.72 13.92
CA PRO A 236 -6.49 -7.51 14.94
C PRO A 236 -6.38 -6.05 15.34
N LEU A 237 -6.30 -5.77 16.64
CA LEU A 237 -6.11 -4.43 17.16
C LEU A 237 -4.84 -3.81 16.57
N ALA A 238 -4.96 -2.62 16.01
CA ALA A 238 -3.86 -1.79 15.57
C ALA A 238 -3.81 -0.50 16.41
N VAL A 239 -2.62 0.12 16.49
CA VAL A 239 -2.42 1.46 17.07
C VAL A 239 -2.06 2.41 15.94
N GLY A 240 -2.71 3.56 15.90
CA GLY A 240 -2.46 4.60 14.90
C GLY A 240 -2.56 6.02 15.46
N PRO A 241 -2.30 7.05 14.64
CA PRO A 241 -2.47 8.43 15.05
C PRO A 241 -3.96 8.74 15.24
N ALA A 242 -4.30 9.68 16.14
CA ALA A 242 -5.67 10.14 16.27
C ALA A 242 -6.21 10.73 14.96
N ILE A 243 -5.35 11.45 14.23
CA ILE A 243 -5.65 12.04 12.93
C ILE A 243 -4.56 11.62 11.93
N GLY A 244 -4.96 11.02 10.83
CA GLY A 244 -4.11 10.78 9.67
C GLY A 244 -4.24 11.93 8.66
N ILE A 245 -3.13 12.35 8.05
CA ILE A 245 -3.12 13.41 7.03
C ILE A 245 -2.55 12.84 5.74
N ALA A 246 -3.28 12.99 4.65
CA ALA A 246 -2.81 12.73 3.29
C ALA A 246 -2.81 14.02 2.47
N ILE A 247 -2.01 14.04 1.40
CA ILE A 247 -1.89 15.17 0.47
C ILE A 247 -1.92 14.66 -0.97
N SER A 248 -2.57 15.41 -1.84
CA SER A 248 -2.61 15.13 -3.29
C SER A 248 -2.47 16.45 -4.07
N PRO A 249 -1.63 16.47 -5.11
CA PRO A 249 -0.71 15.42 -5.53
C PRO A 249 0.45 15.22 -4.53
N ARG A 250 1.20 14.12 -4.69
CA ARG A 250 2.35 13.78 -3.81
C ARG A 250 3.70 14.15 -4.43
N ALA A 251 3.76 14.09 -5.76
CA ALA A 251 4.88 14.57 -6.55
C ALA A 251 4.36 15.28 -7.81
N GLY A 252 5.22 16.05 -8.47
CA GLY A 252 4.86 16.77 -9.69
C GLY A 252 5.76 17.97 -9.97
N ILE A 253 5.27 18.87 -10.78
CA ILE A 253 5.99 20.10 -11.15
C ILE A 253 5.18 21.37 -10.83
N VAL A 254 5.88 22.50 -10.81
CA VAL A 254 5.27 23.82 -10.91
C VAL A 254 5.95 24.58 -12.04
N PRO A 255 5.24 24.86 -13.15
CA PRO A 255 5.78 25.71 -14.22
C PRO A 255 6.21 27.08 -13.67
N LEU A 256 7.34 27.62 -14.18
CA LEU A 256 7.87 28.89 -13.67
C LEU A 256 6.94 30.08 -13.91
N ASP A 257 6.02 29.98 -14.84
CA ASP A 257 5.01 31.01 -15.16
C ASP A 257 3.62 30.73 -14.54
N SER A 258 3.45 29.61 -13.85
CA SER A 258 2.17 29.26 -13.22
C SER A 258 1.76 30.30 -12.18
N LYS A 259 0.51 30.74 -12.21
CA LYS A 259 -0.03 31.73 -11.26
C LYS A 259 -0.52 31.08 -9.96
N SER A 260 -1.08 29.91 -10.05
CA SER A 260 -1.58 29.14 -8.90
C SER A 260 -1.85 27.71 -9.30
N PHE A 261 -1.92 26.82 -8.30
CA PHE A 261 -2.32 25.43 -8.45
C PHE A 261 -3.06 24.96 -7.19
N ASN A 262 -3.77 23.86 -7.29
CA ASN A 262 -4.52 23.31 -6.17
C ASN A 262 -3.74 22.18 -5.49
N VAL A 263 -3.87 22.13 -4.16
CA VAL A 263 -3.38 21.05 -3.32
C VAL A 263 -4.53 20.59 -2.43
N THR A 264 -4.88 19.32 -2.50
CA THR A 264 -5.94 18.75 -1.68
C THR A 264 -5.32 17.96 -0.53
N THR A 265 -5.81 18.21 0.68
CA THR A 265 -5.47 17.41 1.86
C THR A 265 -6.69 16.57 2.24
N VAL A 266 -6.43 15.36 2.72
CA VAL A 266 -7.46 14.50 3.31
C VAL A 266 -7.09 14.28 4.78
N VAL A 267 -8.03 14.59 5.64
CA VAL A 267 -7.95 14.36 7.08
C VAL A 267 -8.76 13.10 7.39
N HIS A 268 -8.09 12.06 7.87
CA HIS A 268 -8.71 10.80 8.31
C HIS A 268 -8.78 10.77 9.84
N SER A 269 -9.96 10.51 10.40
CA SER A 269 -10.16 10.42 11.85
C SER A 269 -10.15 8.97 12.34
N ASN A 270 -9.30 8.70 13.34
CA ASN A 270 -9.33 7.46 14.13
C ASN A 270 -9.97 7.68 15.51
N VAL A 271 -10.52 8.87 15.76
CA VAL A 271 -11.17 9.22 17.03
C VAL A 271 -12.58 8.66 17.05
N LYS A 272 -12.89 7.79 18.00
CA LYS A 272 -14.25 7.34 18.24
C LYS A 272 -15.09 8.47 18.82
N GLY A 273 -16.09 8.92 18.05
CA GLY A 273 -16.88 10.09 18.36
C GLY A 273 -16.39 11.36 17.66
N PRO A 274 -16.97 12.53 18.00
CA PRO A 274 -16.65 13.79 17.33
C PRO A 274 -15.20 14.23 17.51
N ALA A 275 -14.54 14.61 16.41
CA ALA A 275 -13.22 15.23 16.42
C ALA A 275 -13.23 16.51 15.59
N GLN A 276 -12.64 17.59 16.13
CA GLN A 276 -12.52 18.89 15.47
C GLN A 276 -11.11 19.42 15.58
N GLY A 277 -10.58 19.97 14.49
CA GLY A 277 -9.24 20.49 14.44
C GLY A 277 -9.03 21.40 13.24
N THR A 278 -7.78 21.66 12.92
CA THR A 278 -7.38 22.50 11.78
C THR A 278 -6.39 21.76 10.89
N VAL A 279 -6.39 22.10 9.61
CA VAL A 279 -5.38 21.66 8.64
C VAL A 279 -4.85 22.87 7.88
N GLN A 280 -3.53 22.91 7.66
CA GLN A 280 -2.83 23.96 6.92
C GLN A 280 -1.67 23.38 6.13
N LEU A 281 -1.14 24.19 5.19
CA LEU A 281 0.05 23.85 4.44
C LEU A 281 1.29 24.57 4.99
N ALA A 282 2.34 23.84 5.29
CA ALA A 282 3.69 24.39 5.47
C ALA A 282 4.30 24.56 4.07
N LEU A 283 4.41 25.81 3.64
CA LEU A 283 4.81 26.23 2.31
C LEU A 283 6.27 26.68 2.28
N PRO A 284 6.93 26.66 1.09
CA PRO A 284 8.18 27.41 0.89
C PRO A 284 8.03 28.90 1.19
N GLU A 285 9.16 29.56 1.42
CA GLU A 285 9.21 31.01 1.66
C GLU A 285 8.52 31.77 0.51
N ASP A 286 7.80 32.85 0.84
CA ASP A 286 7.02 33.70 -0.07
C ASP A 286 5.84 33.04 -0.79
N TRP A 287 5.57 31.75 -0.54
CA TRP A 287 4.38 31.09 -1.10
C TRP A 287 3.18 31.31 -0.18
N LYS A 288 1.99 31.33 -0.75
CA LYS A 288 0.73 31.54 0.00
C LYS A 288 -0.29 30.49 -0.40
N SER A 289 -1.18 30.18 0.55
CA SER A 289 -2.36 29.35 0.26
C SER A 289 -3.65 30.06 0.65
N GLU A 290 -4.71 29.74 -0.04
CA GLU A 290 -6.08 30.16 0.25
C GLU A 290 -6.98 28.93 0.29
N PRO A 291 -7.59 28.63 1.47
CA PRO A 291 -7.41 29.32 2.75
C PRO A 291 -5.99 29.13 3.31
N THR A 292 -5.56 29.97 4.26
CA THR A 292 -4.29 29.77 4.97
C THR A 292 -4.36 28.60 5.96
N SER A 293 -5.53 28.35 6.52
CA SER A 293 -5.88 27.22 7.37
C SER A 293 -7.38 26.95 7.25
N ALA A 294 -7.77 25.70 7.38
CA ALA A 294 -9.17 25.29 7.35
C ALA A 294 -9.50 24.42 8.56
N ASN A 295 -10.74 24.54 9.05
CA ASN A 295 -11.25 23.65 10.08
C ASN A 295 -11.69 22.32 9.44
N PHE A 296 -11.48 21.24 10.17
CA PHE A 296 -12.11 19.95 9.88
C PHE A 296 -12.97 19.50 11.05
N GLY A 297 -13.98 18.68 10.76
CA GLY A 297 -14.84 18.06 11.77
C GLY A 297 -15.36 16.71 11.27
N THR A 298 -15.16 15.68 12.10
CA THR A 298 -15.71 14.34 11.86
C THR A 298 -16.61 13.95 13.03
N SER A 299 -17.59 13.09 12.80
CA SER A 299 -18.53 12.64 13.82
C SER A 299 -18.15 11.31 14.46
N ASP A 300 -17.32 10.51 13.79
CA ASP A 300 -16.87 9.21 14.28
C ASP A 300 -15.57 8.77 13.61
N ASP A 301 -14.96 7.66 14.08
CA ASP A 301 -13.77 7.07 13.51
C ASP A 301 -14.03 6.52 12.09
N GLY A 302 -12.97 6.46 11.29
CA GLY A 302 -13.00 6.01 9.90
C GLY A 302 -13.62 7.00 8.93
N GLN A 303 -13.83 8.25 9.32
CA GLN A 303 -14.33 9.31 8.43
C GLN A 303 -13.19 10.14 7.86
N ASP A 304 -13.39 10.54 6.59
CA ASP A 304 -12.48 11.41 5.86
C ASP A 304 -13.12 12.77 5.60
N GLN A 305 -12.31 13.81 5.70
CA GLN A 305 -12.66 15.15 5.25
C GLN A 305 -11.60 15.72 4.34
N SER A 306 -11.99 16.12 3.13
CA SER A 306 -11.09 16.75 2.17
C SER A 306 -11.14 18.27 2.28
N VAL A 307 -9.97 18.91 2.14
CA VAL A 307 -9.80 20.36 2.06
C VAL A 307 -8.88 20.68 0.89
N THR A 308 -9.32 21.52 -0.02
CA THR A 308 -8.50 22.00 -1.14
C THR A 308 -7.98 23.40 -0.86
N PHE A 309 -6.68 23.56 -1.01
CA PHE A 309 -5.94 24.81 -0.89
C PHE A 309 -5.52 25.28 -2.28
N ARG A 310 -5.81 26.52 -2.60
CA ARG A 310 -5.24 27.19 -3.77
C ARG A 310 -3.89 27.78 -3.39
N VAL A 311 -2.81 27.25 -3.95
CA VAL A 311 -1.46 27.70 -3.67
C VAL A 311 -1.04 28.72 -4.74
N THR A 312 -0.58 29.89 -4.28
CA THR A 312 0.06 30.93 -5.10
C THR A 312 1.55 30.88 -4.84
N PRO A 313 2.36 30.37 -5.78
CA PRO A 313 3.80 30.28 -5.57
C PRO A 313 4.45 31.67 -5.63
N GLY A 314 5.46 31.89 -4.77
CA GLY A 314 6.34 33.06 -4.84
C GLY A 314 7.36 32.98 -5.98
N ALA A 315 8.46 33.72 -5.84
CA ALA A 315 9.59 33.65 -6.77
C ALA A 315 10.16 32.22 -6.80
N ARG A 316 10.36 31.66 -7.99
CA ARG A 316 10.82 30.30 -8.16
C ARG A 316 11.82 30.13 -9.29
N THR A 317 12.64 29.12 -9.16
CA THR A 317 13.68 28.71 -10.11
C THR A 317 13.58 27.22 -10.38
N GLN A 318 14.37 26.72 -11.31
CA GLN A 318 14.45 25.29 -11.60
C GLN A 318 15.16 24.54 -10.46
N ARG A 319 14.41 24.23 -9.40
CA ARG A 319 14.88 23.46 -8.24
C ARG A 319 13.73 22.73 -7.57
N PRO A 320 14.01 21.74 -6.73
CA PRO A 320 12.97 21.08 -5.93
C PRO A 320 12.38 22.01 -4.86
N TYR A 321 11.10 21.84 -4.60
CA TYR A 321 10.31 22.45 -3.53
C TYR A 321 9.55 21.39 -2.77
N LYS A 322 9.10 21.73 -1.56
CA LYS A 322 8.37 20.83 -0.69
C LYS A 322 7.22 21.57 -0.02
N ILE A 323 6.02 21.00 -0.09
CA ILE A 323 4.84 21.42 0.67
C ILE A 323 4.49 20.28 1.62
N THR A 324 4.17 20.60 2.88
CA THR A 324 3.74 19.59 3.86
C THR A 324 2.40 19.98 4.44
N ALA A 325 1.42 19.07 4.38
CA ALA A 325 0.17 19.26 5.08
C ALA A 325 0.33 18.96 6.57
N VAL A 326 -0.20 19.83 7.40
CA VAL A 326 -0.11 19.76 8.86
C VAL A 326 -1.51 19.85 9.43
N GLY A 327 -1.98 18.75 10.04
CA GLY A 327 -3.18 18.73 10.85
C GLY A 327 -2.86 19.04 12.30
N GLU A 328 -3.78 19.70 13.00
CA GLU A 328 -3.70 19.93 14.43
C GLU A 328 -4.99 19.46 15.11
N TYR A 329 -4.84 18.60 16.12
CA TYR A 329 -5.93 18.07 16.93
C TYR A 329 -5.47 17.95 18.38
N ASN A 330 -6.24 18.49 19.32
CA ASN A 330 -5.94 18.50 20.75
C ASN A 330 -4.49 18.95 21.08
N GLY A 331 -4.01 20.00 20.39
CA GLY A 331 -2.66 20.56 20.58
C GLY A 331 -1.52 19.69 20.04
N ARG A 332 -1.82 18.61 19.35
CA ARG A 332 -0.83 17.75 18.65
C ARG A 332 -0.84 17.99 17.15
N ARG A 333 0.32 17.90 16.55
CA ARG A 333 0.53 18.07 15.11
C ARG A 333 0.71 16.72 14.44
N TYR A 334 0.06 16.57 13.29
CA TYR A 334 0.07 15.36 12.45
C TYR A 334 0.52 15.73 11.04
N THR A 335 1.49 15.00 10.49
CA THR A 335 2.10 15.27 9.19
C THR A 335 2.26 14.01 8.34
N GLU A 336 1.63 12.92 8.74
CA GLU A 336 1.59 11.67 8.01
C GLU A 336 0.19 11.04 8.08
N GLY A 337 -0.11 10.21 7.10
CA GLY A 337 -1.26 9.34 7.09
C GLY A 337 -0.83 7.92 6.78
N TYR A 338 -1.78 7.01 6.62
CA TYR A 338 -1.52 5.62 6.25
C TYR A 338 -2.55 5.10 5.27
N GLU A 339 -2.13 4.12 4.50
CA GLU A 339 -2.99 3.29 3.65
C GLU A 339 -2.94 1.86 4.19
N VAL A 340 -4.08 1.18 4.20
CA VAL A 340 -4.15 -0.22 4.58
C VAL A 340 -4.14 -1.06 3.32
N THR A 341 -3.11 -1.89 3.17
CA THR A 341 -2.94 -2.79 2.02
C THR A 341 -2.98 -4.24 2.48
N GLY A 342 -3.66 -5.09 1.74
CA GLY A 342 -3.75 -6.54 2.00
C GLY A 342 -4.93 -7.17 1.27
N TYR A 343 -4.98 -8.48 1.32
CA TYR A 343 -6.13 -9.27 0.87
C TYR A 343 -6.95 -9.72 2.08
N PRO A 344 -8.24 -10.04 1.93
CA PRO A 344 -9.13 -10.39 3.05
C PRO A 344 -8.61 -11.52 3.94
N THR A 345 -7.79 -12.43 3.41
CA THR A 345 -7.23 -13.57 4.15
C THR A 345 -5.80 -13.36 4.65
N LEU A 346 -5.21 -12.22 4.35
CA LEU A 346 -3.83 -11.90 4.74
C LEU A 346 -3.81 -10.79 5.79
N ARG A 347 -2.77 -10.80 6.61
CA ARG A 347 -2.51 -9.73 7.57
C ARG A 347 -2.37 -8.38 6.87
N PRO A 348 -3.14 -7.35 7.25
CA PRO A 348 -3.05 -6.03 6.63
C PRO A 348 -1.72 -5.33 6.98
N TYR A 349 -1.19 -4.59 6.01
CA TYR A 349 -0.06 -3.69 6.17
C TYR A 349 -0.56 -2.26 6.29
N PHE A 350 -0.11 -1.55 7.32
CA PHE A 350 -0.34 -0.12 7.49
C PHE A 350 0.86 0.64 6.93
N LEU A 351 0.72 1.13 5.70
CA LEU A 351 1.77 1.82 4.96
C LEU A 351 1.70 3.32 5.24
N TYR A 352 2.51 3.78 6.17
CA TYR A 352 2.58 5.19 6.52
C TYR A 352 3.33 6.00 5.46
N LYS A 353 2.77 7.14 5.12
CA LYS A 353 3.32 8.06 4.13
C LYS A 353 3.29 9.49 4.69
N PRO A 354 4.40 10.25 4.61
CA PRO A 354 4.38 11.66 4.95
C PRO A 354 3.36 12.42 4.10
N ALA A 355 2.63 13.35 4.69
CA ALA A 355 1.71 14.25 3.98
C ALA A 355 2.49 15.35 3.25
N THR A 356 3.33 14.94 2.30
CA THR A 356 4.29 15.81 1.61
C THR A 356 4.04 15.75 0.11
N TYR A 357 3.98 16.93 -0.51
CA TYR A 357 4.03 17.13 -1.95
C TYR A 357 5.43 17.62 -2.34
N LYS A 358 6.16 16.78 -3.08
CA LYS A 358 7.47 17.09 -3.68
C LYS A 358 7.22 17.63 -5.08
N LEU A 359 7.73 18.80 -5.40
CA LEU A 359 7.53 19.39 -6.72
C LEU A 359 8.80 20.10 -7.20
N SER A 360 9.01 20.08 -8.52
CA SER A 360 10.13 20.75 -9.16
C SER A 360 9.66 22.01 -9.88
N GLY A 361 10.38 23.11 -9.70
CA GLY A 361 10.20 24.28 -10.56
C GLY A 361 10.73 23.98 -11.96
N VAL A 362 9.91 24.16 -13.01
CA VAL A 362 10.28 23.77 -14.38
C VAL A 362 9.97 24.89 -15.37
N ASP A 363 10.97 25.24 -16.20
CA ASP A 363 10.73 26.05 -17.40
C ASP A 363 10.14 25.14 -18.49
N VAL A 364 8.83 25.07 -18.52
CA VAL A 364 8.06 24.28 -19.47
C VAL A 364 6.96 25.11 -20.10
N LYS A 365 6.82 25.00 -21.41
CA LYS A 365 5.78 25.65 -22.21
C LYS A 365 4.89 24.59 -22.83
N VAL A 366 3.62 24.91 -22.94
CA VAL A 366 2.60 24.11 -23.60
C VAL A 366 1.89 24.99 -24.64
N ALA A 367 1.46 24.39 -25.74
CA ALA A 367 0.65 25.12 -26.71
C ALA A 367 -0.66 25.60 -26.08
N PRO A 368 -1.16 26.78 -26.38
CA PRO A 368 -2.40 27.26 -25.81
C PRO A 368 -3.62 26.51 -26.35
N ASP A 369 -4.69 26.50 -25.54
CA ASP A 369 -6.02 25.99 -25.92
C ASP A 369 -6.01 24.55 -26.45
N LEU A 370 -5.17 23.69 -25.87
CA LEU A 370 -5.12 22.27 -26.18
C LEU A 370 -6.35 21.53 -25.62
N ARG A 371 -7.00 20.76 -26.47
CA ARG A 371 -8.09 19.84 -26.12
C ARG A 371 -7.54 18.42 -26.19
N VAL A 372 -7.34 17.83 -25.05
CA VAL A 372 -6.69 16.51 -24.90
C VAL A 372 -7.71 15.46 -24.46
N GLY A 373 -7.86 14.39 -25.26
CA GLY A 373 -8.58 13.20 -24.89
C GLY A 373 -7.65 12.14 -24.32
N TYR A 374 -8.10 11.41 -23.29
CA TYR A 374 -7.34 10.32 -22.67
C TYR A 374 -8.15 9.04 -22.61
N VAL A 375 -7.61 7.96 -23.13
CA VAL A 375 -8.18 6.62 -23.02
C VAL A 375 -7.38 5.87 -21.96
N MET A 376 -7.98 5.63 -20.81
CA MET A 376 -7.36 4.86 -19.74
C MET A 376 -7.15 3.41 -20.19
N GLY A 377 -5.95 2.89 -19.94
CA GLY A 377 -5.60 1.49 -20.12
C GLY A 377 -5.72 0.70 -18.81
N SER A 378 -4.67 0.03 -18.40
CA SER A 378 -4.64 -0.76 -17.14
C SER A 378 -4.57 0.10 -15.86
N GLY A 379 -4.44 1.40 -15.99
CA GLY A 379 -4.35 2.38 -14.90
C GLY A 379 -2.98 3.07 -14.88
N ASP A 380 -3.01 4.41 -14.88
CA ASP A 380 -1.85 5.28 -14.72
C ASP A 380 -2.28 6.68 -14.27
N ASP A 381 -1.32 7.50 -13.80
CA ASP A 381 -1.54 8.85 -13.28
C ASP A 381 -1.16 9.95 -14.28
N VAL A 382 -1.00 9.63 -15.57
CA VAL A 382 -0.67 10.62 -16.61
C VAL A 382 -1.72 11.73 -16.71
N PRO A 383 -3.04 11.45 -16.67
CA PRO A 383 -4.05 12.54 -16.72
C PRO A 383 -3.87 13.57 -15.60
N SER A 384 -3.69 13.11 -14.36
CA SER A 384 -3.45 13.99 -13.20
C SER A 384 -2.14 14.77 -13.35
N SER A 385 -1.11 14.14 -13.91
CA SER A 385 0.18 14.77 -14.16
C SER A 385 0.09 15.90 -15.20
N LEU A 386 -0.77 15.76 -16.21
CA LEU A 386 -1.00 16.80 -17.22
C LEU A 386 -1.70 18.04 -16.65
N GLU A 387 -2.47 17.91 -15.58
CA GLU A 387 -3.07 19.04 -14.87
C GLU A 387 -2.00 19.99 -14.31
N HIS A 388 -0.80 19.51 -13.97
CA HIS A 388 0.33 20.37 -13.55
C HIS A 388 0.81 21.29 -14.66
N LEU A 389 0.57 20.94 -15.93
CA LEU A 389 0.81 21.78 -17.10
C LEU A 389 -0.36 22.73 -17.41
N GLY A 390 -1.42 22.72 -16.61
CA GLY A 390 -2.64 23.50 -16.84
C GLY A 390 -3.54 22.93 -17.94
N ILE A 391 -3.36 21.66 -18.32
CA ILE A 391 -4.14 20.99 -19.35
C ILE A 391 -5.32 20.27 -18.72
N GLN A 392 -6.52 20.56 -19.21
CA GLN A 392 -7.71 19.78 -18.86
C GLN A 392 -7.81 18.56 -19.79
N VAL A 393 -7.78 17.38 -19.20
CA VAL A 393 -7.87 16.10 -19.90
C VAL A 393 -9.30 15.59 -19.85
N THR A 394 -9.85 15.20 -21.01
CA THR A 394 -11.15 14.56 -21.11
C THR A 394 -11.00 13.05 -21.17
N SER A 395 -11.52 12.32 -20.19
CA SER A 395 -11.54 10.86 -20.22
C SER A 395 -12.50 10.35 -21.30
N LEU A 396 -12.02 9.41 -22.13
CA LEU A 396 -12.78 8.83 -23.26
C LEU A 396 -13.20 7.39 -22.92
N GLY A 397 -14.51 7.20 -22.81
CA GLY A 397 -15.12 5.88 -22.65
C GLY A 397 -15.29 5.13 -23.98
N PRO A 398 -15.77 3.86 -23.94
CA PRO A 398 -16.02 3.06 -25.14
C PRO A 398 -17.01 3.72 -26.12
N SER A 399 -18.03 4.41 -25.65
CA SER A 399 -19.00 5.12 -26.49
C SER A 399 -18.36 6.28 -27.25
N ASP A 400 -17.40 6.99 -26.63
CA ASP A 400 -16.69 8.08 -27.29
C ASP A 400 -15.84 7.56 -28.46
N ILE A 401 -15.18 6.42 -28.25
CA ILE A 401 -14.39 5.77 -29.28
C ILE A 401 -15.28 5.21 -30.39
N ALA A 402 -16.41 4.59 -30.05
CA ALA A 402 -17.31 3.97 -31.02
C ALA A 402 -18.04 4.99 -31.91
N THR A 403 -18.58 6.06 -31.31
CA THR A 403 -19.50 6.97 -31.99
C THR A 403 -19.27 8.47 -31.73
N GLY A 404 -18.45 8.80 -30.73
CA GLY A 404 -18.16 10.20 -30.36
C GLY A 404 -17.39 10.95 -31.47
N ASP A 405 -17.44 12.28 -31.47
CA ASP A 405 -16.65 13.12 -32.34
C ASP A 405 -15.21 13.22 -31.81
N LEU A 406 -14.27 12.46 -32.39
CA LEU A 406 -12.85 12.49 -32.02
C LEU A 406 -12.14 13.77 -32.50
N HIS A 407 -12.65 14.42 -33.57
CA HIS A 407 -12.05 15.63 -34.13
C HIS A 407 -12.17 16.87 -33.23
N LYS A 408 -12.99 16.79 -32.17
CA LYS A 408 -13.02 17.84 -31.14
C LYS A 408 -11.74 17.89 -30.30
N PHE A 409 -10.89 16.85 -30.34
CA PHE A 409 -9.60 16.79 -29.65
C PHE A 409 -8.45 17.11 -30.59
N ASP A 410 -7.51 17.90 -30.12
CA ASP A 410 -6.28 18.21 -30.83
C ASP A 410 -5.30 17.01 -30.73
N ALA A 411 -5.18 16.44 -29.52
CA ALA A 411 -4.42 15.23 -29.25
C ALA A 411 -5.27 14.20 -28.47
N ILE A 412 -5.08 12.91 -28.78
CA ILE A 412 -5.62 11.79 -28.01
C ILE A 412 -4.44 10.96 -27.52
N LEU A 413 -4.48 10.60 -26.25
CA LEU A 413 -3.48 9.78 -25.59
C LEU A 413 -4.11 8.45 -25.18
N PHE A 414 -3.41 7.38 -25.46
CA PHE A 414 -3.74 6.05 -24.93
C PHE A 414 -2.81 5.73 -23.77
N GLY A 415 -3.41 5.42 -22.62
CA GLY A 415 -2.71 5.02 -21.41
C GLY A 415 -1.99 3.68 -21.56
N VAL A 416 -1.25 3.32 -20.53
CA VAL A 416 -0.46 2.08 -20.53
C VAL A 416 -1.34 0.85 -20.74
N ARG A 417 -0.90 -0.04 -21.65
CA ARG A 417 -1.60 -1.29 -21.98
C ARG A 417 -3.06 -1.08 -22.44
N ALA A 418 -3.34 0.05 -23.10
CA ALA A 418 -4.70 0.39 -23.48
C ALA A 418 -5.34 -0.67 -24.38
N TYR A 419 -4.60 -1.22 -25.35
CA TYR A 419 -5.13 -2.26 -26.25
C TYR A 419 -5.36 -3.63 -25.57
N ALA A 420 -4.65 -3.93 -24.49
CA ALA A 420 -4.91 -5.11 -23.68
C ALA A 420 -6.15 -4.94 -22.77
N ALA A 421 -6.43 -3.72 -22.33
CA ALA A 421 -7.51 -3.42 -21.40
C ALA A 421 -8.85 -3.05 -22.07
N ARG A 422 -8.82 -2.64 -23.35
CA ARG A 422 -9.93 -1.98 -24.05
C ARG A 422 -10.18 -2.60 -25.44
N GLU A 423 -11.10 -3.56 -25.52
CA GLU A 423 -11.51 -4.23 -26.78
C GLU A 423 -12.12 -3.27 -27.82
N ASP A 424 -12.72 -2.17 -27.38
CA ASP A 424 -13.28 -1.14 -28.26
C ASP A 424 -12.20 -0.46 -29.12
N LEU A 425 -10.96 -0.32 -28.61
CA LEU A 425 -9.84 0.21 -29.40
C LEU A 425 -9.49 -0.70 -30.57
N ILE A 426 -9.54 -2.02 -30.37
CA ILE A 426 -9.32 -3.01 -31.41
C ILE A 426 -10.44 -2.94 -32.45
N THR A 427 -11.68 -2.96 -31.98
CA THR A 427 -12.88 -2.95 -32.83
C THR A 427 -12.96 -1.67 -33.70
N TYR A 428 -12.65 -0.53 -33.13
CA TYR A 428 -12.78 0.77 -33.82
C TYR A 428 -11.43 1.36 -34.25
N ASN A 429 -10.38 0.55 -34.40
CA ASN A 429 -9.03 1.01 -34.75
C ASN A 429 -8.99 1.82 -36.05
N SER A 430 -9.78 1.43 -37.07
CA SER A 430 -9.88 2.19 -38.32
C SER A 430 -10.34 3.63 -38.09
N ARG A 431 -11.31 3.83 -37.20
CA ARG A 431 -11.84 5.13 -36.85
C ARG A 431 -10.81 6.00 -36.09
N ILE A 432 -10.01 5.35 -35.26
CA ILE A 432 -8.89 6.00 -34.55
C ILE A 432 -7.83 6.45 -35.58
N LEU A 433 -7.49 5.60 -36.55
CA LEU A 433 -6.55 5.97 -37.61
C LEU A 433 -7.12 7.04 -38.55
N ASP A 434 -8.43 7.04 -38.83
CA ASP A 434 -9.08 8.13 -39.57
C ASP A 434 -8.98 9.47 -38.85
N TYR A 435 -9.11 9.50 -37.52
CA TYR A 435 -8.84 10.70 -36.73
C TYR A 435 -7.42 11.23 -36.98
N VAL A 436 -6.42 10.35 -36.93
CA VAL A 436 -5.03 10.74 -37.20
C VAL A 436 -4.87 11.23 -38.65
N HIS A 437 -5.39 10.44 -39.63
CA HIS A 437 -5.28 10.78 -41.05
C HIS A 437 -5.84 12.20 -41.36
N ASN A 438 -6.90 12.57 -40.68
CA ASN A 438 -7.56 13.87 -40.87
C ASN A 438 -6.96 15.01 -40.06
N GLY A 439 -5.86 14.79 -39.34
CA GLY A 439 -5.09 15.85 -38.71
C GLY A 439 -4.94 15.76 -37.19
N GLY A 440 -5.47 14.75 -36.54
CA GLY A 440 -5.28 14.49 -35.12
C GLY A 440 -3.85 14.05 -34.77
N VAL A 441 -3.48 14.18 -33.53
CA VAL A 441 -2.26 13.59 -32.97
C VAL A 441 -2.66 12.47 -32.02
N LEU A 442 -2.15 11.26 -32.28
CA LEU A 442 -2.33 10.09 -31.41
C LEU A 442 -1.00 9.72 -30.77
N ILE A 443 -0.98 9.65 -29.44
CA ILE A 443 0.16 9.15 -28.67
C ILE A 443 -0.27 7.85 -27.99
N VAL A 444 0.34 6.76 -28.40
CA VAL A 444 0.11 5.42 -27.81
C VAL A 444 1.27 5.12 -26.89
N GLN A 445 0.98 5.03 -25.59
CA GLN A 445 2.00 4.68 -24.60
C GLN A 445 2.27 3.17 -24.63
N TYR A 446 3.23 2.74 -23.83
CA TYR A 446 3.60 1.35 -23.58
C TYR A 446 2.41 0.37 -23.70
N ASN A 447 2.58 -0.66 -24.52
CA ASN A 447 1.64 -1.78 -24.65
C ASN A 447 2.38 -3.13 -24.59
N THR A 448 1.66 -4.19 -24.32
CA THR A 448 2.15 -5.57 -24.27
C THR A 448 2.04 -6.26 -25.63
N PRO A 449 2.55 -7.50 -25.83
CA PRO A 449 2.55 -8.19 -27.12
C PRO A 449 1.20 -8.31 -27.82
N GLU A 450 0.08 -8.15 -27.11
CA GLU A 450 -1.26 -8.06 -27.72
C GLU A 450 -1.37 -6.88 -28.72
N TYR A 451 -0.50 -5.90 -28.59
CA TYR A 451 -0.40 -4.77 -29.52
C TYR A 451 0.29 -5.14 -30.84
N ASP A 452 0.98 -6.28 -30.93
CA ASP A 452 1.72 -6.74 -32.12
C ASP A 452 0.80 -7.28 -33.24
N HIS A 453 -0.29 -6.53 -33.53
CA HIS A 453 -1.27 -6.80 -34.57
C HIS A 453 -1.42 -5.66 -35.58
N ASN A 454 -0.42 -4.79 -35.69
CA ASN A 454 -0.40 -3.65 -36.62
C ASN A 454 -1.57 -2.67 -36.46
N TYR A 455 -1.84 -2.26 -35.22
CA TYR A 455 -2.86 -1.23 -34.92
C TYR A 455 -2.38 0.21 -35.27
N GLY A 456 -1.11 0.39 -35.58
CA GLY A 456 -0.56 1.66 -36.06
C GLY A 456 -0.85 1.91 -37.55
N PRO A 457 -0.52 3.09 -38.08
CA PRO A 457 -0.78 3.46 -39.47
C PRO A 457 0.08 2.70 -40.49
N TYR A 458 1.21 2.13 -40.07
CA TYR A 458 2.13 1.34 -40.91
C TYR A 458 2.60 0.10 -40.14
N PRO A 459 3.12 -0.93 -40.88
CA PRO A 459 3.58 -2.17 -40.25
C PRO A 459 4.71 -1.96 -39.22
N TYR A 460 4.64 -2.72 -38.15
CA TYR A 460 5.69 -2.83 -37.13
C TYR A 460 5.69 -4.25 -36.53
N VAL A 461 6.74 -4.61 -35.82
CA VAL A 461 6.87 -5.86 -35.06
C VAL A 461 7.44 -5.55 -33.69
N MET A 462 6.70 -5.92 -32.65
CA MET A 462 7.17 -5.90 -31.28
C MET A 462 7.81 -7.25 -30.93
N GLY A 463 7.17 -8.36 -31.32
CA GLY A 463 7.59 -9.73 -31.03
C GLY A 463 7.13 -10.23 -29.64
N SER A 464 7.31 -11.52 -29.43
CA SER A 464 6.86 -12.20 -28.20
C SER A 464 7.72 -11.86 -26.97
N ASN A 465 8.95 -11.41 -27.16
CA ASN A 465 9.87 -10.97 -26.12
C ASN A 465 10.41 -9.58 -26.50
N PRO A 466 9.63 -8.53 -26.29
CA PRO A 466 10.03 -7.18 -26.65
C PRO A 466 11.20 -6.70 -25.78
N GLU A 467 11.96 -5.80 -26.36
CA GLU A 467 13.14 -5.22 -25.72
C GLU A 467 12.75 -4.23 -24.63
N GLU A 468 13.65 -4.03 -23.67
CA GLU A 468 13.51 -3.10 -22.55
C GLU A 468 14.88 -2.52 -22.17
N VAL A 469 14.86 -1.36 -21.54
CA VAL A 469 16.04 -0.70 -20.97
C VAL A 469 15.71 -0.36 -19.52
N THR A 470 16.36 -1.08 -18.62
CA THR A 470 16.01 -1.10 -17.19
C THR A 470 16.81 -0.10 -16.35
N ASP A 471 18.00 0.29 -16.82
CA ASP A 471 18.80 1.32 -16.17
C ASP A 471 18.28 2.72 -16.54
N GLU A 472 17.65 3.38 -15.57
CA GLU A 472 17.11 4.74 -15.71
C GLU A 472 18.19 5.80 -15.96
N ALA A 473 19.44 5.49 -15.67
CA ALA A 473 20.60 6.36 -15.92
C ALA A 473 21.24 6.13 -17.31
N SER A 474 20.84 5.08 -18.05
CA SER A 474 21.34 4.79 -19.38
C SER A 474 21.31 6.02 -20.29
N LYS A 475 22.41 6.25 -21.01
CA LYS A 475 22.54 7.39 -21.90
C LYS A 475 21.50 7.33 -23.03
N VAL A 476 20.80 8.46 -23.27
CA VAL A 476 19.86 8.62 -24.38
C VAL A 476 20.48 9.48 -25.47
N ASN A 477 20.53 8.98 -26.70
CA ASN A 477 20.98 9.71 -27.88
C ASN A 477 19.76 10.17 -28.69
N ILE A 478 19.71 11.45 -29.09
CA ILE A 478 18.67 11.98 -29.97
C ILE A 478 19.09 11.72 -31.43
N LEU A 479 18.33 10.86 -32.13
CA LEU A 479 18.63 10.46 -33.51
C LEU A 479 18.16 11.49 -34.54
N GLU A 480 17.03 12.14 -34.28
CA GLU A 480 16.38 13.10 -35.19
C GLU A 480 16.26 14.48 -34.52
N PRO A 481 17.37 15.22 -34.32
CA PRO A 481 17.38 16.45 -33.54
C PRO A 481 16.55 17.58 -34.17
N SER A 482 16.21 17.49 -35.44
CA SER A 482 15.34 18.45 -36.16
C SER A 482 13.84 18.17 -35.99
N ASN A 483 13.47 16.98 -35.42
CA ASN A 483 12.07 16.62 -35.24
C ASN A 483 11.38 17.64 -34.29
N PRO A 484 10.13 18.04 -34.58
CA PRO A 484 9.40 19.00 -33.74
C PRO A 484 9.22 18.56 -32.30
N VAL A 485 9.21 17.25 -32.00
CA VAL A 485 9.17 16.71 -30.63
C VAL A 485 10.32 17.24 -29.77
N PHE A 486 11.47 17.59 -30.35
CA PHE A 486 12.63 18.11 -29.62
C PHE A 486 12.82 19.62 -29.72
N ASN A 487 11.95 20.30 -30.45
CA ASN A 487 12.18 21.73 -30.76
C ASN A 487 11.02 22.64 -30.39
N TRP A 488 9.80 22.13 -30.20
CA TRP A 488 8.65 23.00 -29.99
C TRP A 488 7.60 22.39 -29.07
N PRO A 489 7.07 23.14 -28.09
CA PRO A 489 7.41 24.53 -27.75
C PRO A 489 8.65 24.62 -26.83
N ASN A 490 9.24 23.51 -26.42
CA ASN A 490 10.46 23.48 -25.60
C ASN A 490 11.63 22.95 -26.42
N LYS A 491 12.80 23.52 -26.23
CA LYS A 491 14.04 22.96 -26.79
C LYS A 491 14.51 21.82 -25.87
N ILE A 492 14.53 20.60 -26.38
CA ILE A 492 14.96 19.40 -25.67
C ILE A 492 16.43 19.11 -25.94
N SER A 493 17.12 18.64 -24.95
CA SER A 493 18.52 18.21 -25.00
C SER A 493 18.73 16.89 -24.24
N GLU A 494 19.90 16.33 -24.29
CA GLU A 494 20.27 15.13 -23.52
C GLU A 494 20.07 15.33 -22.01
N ALA A 495 20.19 16.55 -21.50
CA ALA A 495 19.98 16.85 -20.08
C ALA A 495 18.53 16.61 -19.61
N ASP A 496 17.54 16.65 -20.52
CA ASP A 496 16.13 16.36 -20.20
C ASP A 496 15.88 14.86 -19.90
N PHE A 497 16.85 14.00 -20.17
CA PHE A 497 16.79 12.58 -19.79
C PHE A 497 17.50 12.29 -18.46
N GLY A 498 18.00 13.29 -17.75
CA GLY A 498 18.59 13.15 -16.42
C GLY A 498 17.55 13.07 -15.31
N GLY A 499 17.85 12.30 -14.27
CA GLY A 499 16.97 12.17 -13.07
C GLY A 499 15.67 11.41 -13.32
N TRP A 500 15.64 10.56 -14.32
CA TRP A 500 14.56 9.59 -14.51
C TRP A 500 14.61 8.55 -13.40
N VAL A 501 13.51 7.82 -13.20
CA VAL A 501 13.31 6.85 -12.13
C VAL A 501 12.90 5.49 -12.65
N GLU A 502 13.24 4.43 -11.95
CA GLU A 502 12.91 3.02 -12.19
C GLU A 502 13.48 2.43 -13.49
N GLU A 503 13.15 2.98 -14.67
CA GLU A 503 13.53 2.40 -15.96
C GLU A 503 13.47 3.46 -17.07
N ARG A 504 14.17 3.23 -18.17
CA ARG A 504 13.96 4.03 -19.40
C ARG A 504 12.68 3.65 -20.11
N GLY A 505 12.35 2.38 -20.15
CA GLY A 505 11.14 1.89 -20.78
C GLY A 505 11.18 0.43 -21.19
N SER A 506 10.05 -0.07 -21.63
CA SER A 506 9.85 -1.49 -21.91
C SER A 506 8.88 -1.70 -23.06
N LYS A 507 8.97 -2.87 -23.73
CA LYS A 507 8.12 -3.26 -24.87
C LYS A 507 8.38 -2.44 -26.13
N TRP A 508 9.65 -2.33 -26.46
CA TRP A 508 10.14 -1.60 -27.62
C TRP A 508 9.89 -2.40 -28.90
N MET A 509 9.66 -1.68 -30.01
CA MET A 509 9.52 -2.30 -31.32
C MET A 509 10.87 -2.81 -31.82
N LYS A 510 10.90 -4.04 -32.34
CA LYS A 510 12.08 -4.67 -32.93
C LYS A 510 12.31 -4.22 -34.37
N SER A 511 11.21 -3.99 -35.11
CA SER A 511 11.27 -3.49 -36.46
C SER A 511 10.02 -2.71 -36.83
N TRP A 512 10.14 -1.84 -37.79
CA TRP A 512 9.06 -0.94 -38.27
C TRP A 512 9.25 -0.54 -39.72
N ALA A 513 8.14 -0.15 -40.38
CA ALA A 513 8.15 0.35 -41.74
C ALA A 513 8.92 1.69 -41.84
N PRO A 514 9.53 2.00 -43.03
CA PRO A 514 10.36 3.20 -43.22
C PRO A 514 9.65 4.55 -42.97
N GLN A 515 8.34 4.56 -42.92
CA GLN A 515 7.54 5.74 -42.61
C GLN A 515 7.60 6.15 -41.13
N TYR A 516 8.02 5.24 -40.24
CA TYR A 516 8.32 5.57 -38.87
C TYR A 516 9.76 6.09 -38.73
N GLN A 517 9.92 7.17 -38.02
CA GLN A 517 11.20 7.71 -37.58
C GLN A 517 11.44 7.27 -36.13
N ALA A 518 12.54 6.58 -35.89
CA ALA A 518 13.02 6.33 -34.54
C ALA A 518 13.68 7.60 -34.02
N LEU A 519 13.15 8.16 -32.95
CA LEU A 519 13.60 9.48 -32.45
C LEU A 519 14.73 9.39 -31.45
N LEU A 520 14.82 8.31 -30.69
CA LEU A 520 15.76 8.12 -29.60
C LEU A 520 16.45 6.76 -29.71
N GLU A 521 17.64 6.68 -29.14
CA GLU A 521 18.40 5.45 -28.95
C GLU A 521 18.95 5.40 -27.52
N THR A 522 18.82 4.26 -26.88
CA THR A 522 19.43 3.99 -25.57
C THR A 522 19.60 2.48 -25.39
N HIS A 523 20.35 2.03 -24.39
CA HIS A 523 20.56 0.61 -24.06
C HIS A 523 21.11 0.47 -22.64
N ASP A 524 20.90 -0.68 -22.03
CA ASP A 524 21.58 -1.06 -20.81
C ASP A 524 23.06 -1.40 -21.09
N GLU A 525 23.88 -1.42 -20.06
CA GLU A 525 25.28 -1.81 -20.17
C GLU A 525 25.39 -3.21 -20.82
N ASP A 526 26.35 -3.39 -21.72
CA ASP A 526 26.56 -4.63 -22.47
C ASP A 526 25.44 -5.07 -23.42
N GLN A 527 24.47 -4.20 -23.72
CA GLN A 527 23.42 -4.45 -24.73
C GLN A 527 23.63 -3.65 -26.02
N GLU A 528 23.05 -4.15 -27.11
CA GLU A 528 23.03 -3.44 -28.38
C GLU A 528 22.07 -2.22 -28.30
N PRO A 529 22.39 -1.14 -29.03
CA PRO A 529 21.55 0.07 -29.04
C PRO A 529 20.12 -0.19 -29.49
N GLN A 530 19.17 0.21 -28.65
CA GLN A 530 17.73 0.09 -28.83
C GLN A 530 17.12 1.38 -29.37
N LYS A 531 16.30 1.29 -30.43
CA LYS A 531 15.73 2.47 -31.14
C LYS A 531 14.21 2.47 -31.21
N GLY A 532 13.56 1.36 -30.91
CA GLY A 532 12.12 1.19 -31.07
C GLY A 532 11.26 1.76 -29.96
N GLY A 533 11.83 2.53 -29.01
CA GLY A 533 11.13 3.05 -27.84
C GLY A 533 10.29 4.29 -28.11
N LEU A 534 10.70 5.15 -29.04
CA LEU A 534 9.94 6.33 -29.45
C LEU A 534 9.91 6.41 -30.98
N LEU A 535 8.77 6.03 -31.58
CA LEU A 535 8.54 6.04 -33.01
C LEU A 535 7.54 7.12 -33.39
N TYR A 536 7.91 7.97 -34.34
CA TYR A 536 7.10 9.05 -34.88
C TYR A 536 6.74 8.75 -36.34
N ALA A 537 5.48 8.93 -36.72
CA ALA A 537 5.05 8.79 -38.11
C ALA A 537 4.05 9.89 -38.51
N LYS A 538 4.24 10.51 -39.67
CA LYS A 538 3.18 11.28 -40.34
C LYS A 538 2.20 10.32 -40.99
N TYR A 539 0.90 10.57 -40.78
CA TYR A 539 -0.17 9.80 -41.43
C TYR A 539 -1.27 10.74 -41.90
N GLY A 540 -1.42 10.87 -43.21
CA GLY A 540 -2.29 11.90 -43.78
C GLY A 540 -1.85 13.29 -43.34
N LYS A 541 -2.74 14.02 -42.67
CA LYS A 541 -2.48 15.36 -42.10
C LYS A 541 -2.08 15.28 -40.61
N GLY A 542 -2.07 14.14 -40.02
CA GLY A 542 -1.84 13.93 -38.60
C GLY A 542 -0.51 13.29 -38.25
N VAL A 543 -0.35 13.00 -36.97
CA VAL A 543 0.84 12.39 -36.41
C VAL A 543 0.44 11.24 -35.50
N TYR A 544 1.14 10.13 -35.67
CA TYR A 544 1.08 8.97 -34.79
C TYR A 544 2.41 8.81 -34.07
N ILE A 545 2.36 8.60 -32.75
CA ILE A 545 3.53 8.36 -31.92
C ILE A 545 3.29 7.08 -31.12
N TYR A 546 4.22 6.11 -31.23
CA TYR A 546 4.35 5.02 -30.28
C TYR A 546 5.44 5.42 -29.28
N ASN A 547 5.11 5.35 -27.99
CA ASN A 547 5.99 5.72 -26.90
C ASN A 547 6.06 4.64 -25.85
N ALA A 548 7.14 3.91 -25.78
CA ALA A 548 7.43 2.88 -24.81
C ALA A 548 8.39 3.34 -23.70
N TYR A 549 8.86 4.60 -23.75
CA TYR A 549 9.56 5.20 -22.62
C TYR A 549 8.61 5.37 -21.43
N ALA A 550 9.14 5.25 -20.22
CA ALA A 550 8.36 5.16 -18.99
C ALA A 550 7.75 6.49 -18.50
N PHE A 551 7.26 7.36 -19.41
CA PHE A 551 6.65 8.65 -19.02
C PHE A 551 5.53 8.50 -18.00
N TYR A 552 4.83 7.38 -17.99
CA TYR A 552 3.79 7.06 -17.01
C TYR A 552 4.32 6.88 -15.57
N ARG A 553 5.64 6.71 -15.41
CA ARG A 553 6.36 6.71 -14.13
C ARG A 553 6.97 8.09 -13.84
N GLU A 554 7.61 8.67 -14.84
CA GLU A 554 8.34 9.92 -14.73
C GLU A 554 7.45 11.13 -14.41
N LEU A 555 6.27 11.20 -15.06
CA LEU A 555 5.35 12.33 -14.86
C LEU A 555 4.78 12.36 -13.43
N PRO A 556 4.27 11.26 -12.84
CA PRO A 556 3.82 11.24 -11.46
C PRO A 556 4.92 11.58 -10.44
N GLU A 557 6.18 11.24 -10.72
CA GLU A 557 7.33 11.56 -9.87
C GLU A 557 7.86 12.99 -10.06
N GLY A 558 7.32 13.73 -11.01
CA GLY A 558 7.67 15.14 -11.23
C GLY A 558 9.02 15.36 -11.90
N VAL A 559 9.45 14.43 -12.77
CA VAL A 559 10.72 14.52 -13.51
C VAL A 559 10.67 15.65 -14.54
N PRO A 560 11.48 16.71 -14.39
CA PRO A 560 11.34 17.93 -15.20
C PRO A 560 11.47 17.71 -16.71
N GLY A 561 12.47 16.94 -17.14
CA GLY A 561 12.72 16.68 -18.54
C GLY A 561 11.62 15.86 -19.20
N ALA A 562 11.05 14.88 -18.49
CA ALA A 562 9.91 14.10 -18.95
C ALA A 562 8.71 14.99 -19.25
N TYR A 563 8.39 15.95 -18.35
CA TYR A 563 7.33 16.93 -18.59
C TYR A 563 7.58 17.79 -19.82
N ARG A 564 8.82 18.23 -20.05
CA ARG A 564 9.17 19.06 -21.22
C ARG A 564 9.01 18.30 -22.53
N ILE A 565 9.47 17.05 -22.59
CA ILE A 565 9.35 16.19 -23.76
C ILE A 565 7.87 15.85 -24.01
N PHE A 566 7.14 15.48 -22.97
CA PHE A 566 5.72 15.13 -23.08
C PHE A 566 4.87 16.34 -23.48
N ALA A 567 5.15 17.52 -22.93
CA ALA A 567 4.53 18.78 -23.33
C ALA A 567 4.72 19.07 -24.84
N ASN A 568 5.89 18.77 -25.39
CA ASN A 568 6.13 18.89 -26.82
C ASN A 568 5.27 17.92 -27.63
N MET A 569 5.21 16.64 -27.25
CA MET A 569 4.41 15.64 -27.96
C MET A 569 2.93 16.02 -28.02
N ILE A 570 2.33 16.45 -26.90
CA ILE A 570 0.91 16.83 -26.86
C ILE A 570 0.64 18.18 -27.53
N SER A 571 1.67 19.04 -27.68
CA SER A 571 1.55 20.35 -28.33
C SER A 571 1.67 20.29 -29.86
N LEU A 572 2.13 19.18 -30.43
CA LEU A 572 2.33 19.02 -31.88
C LEU A 572 1.16 19.49 -32.75
N PRO A 573 -0.13 19.29 -32.36
CA PRO A 573 -1.28 19.77 -33.16
C PRO A 573 -1.24 21.27 -33.46
N LYS A 574 -0.64 22.05 -32.58
CA LYS A 574 -0.57 23.52 -32.69
C LYS A 574 0.79 24.04 -33.22
N ASN A 575 1.70 23.13 -33.59
CA ASN A 575 3.00 23.54 -34.13
C ASN A 575 2.83 24.24 -35.49
N PRO A 576 3.29 25.50 -35.64
CA PRO A 576 3.14 26.25 -36.89
C PRO A 576 3.94 25.66 -38.06
N GLU A 577 4.96 24.86 -37.80
CA GLU A 577 5.83 24.22 -38.81
C GLU A 577 5.46 22.75 -39.11
N ARG A 578 4.34 22.30 -38.66
CA ARG A 578 3.89 20.90 -38.79
C ARG A 578 3.64 20.42 -40.21
#